data_99c3e3e3828061b648d42084b622ebc1
#
_entry.id   99c3e3e3828061b648d42084b622ebc1
#
_cell.length_a   1.000
_cell.length_b   1.000
_cell.length_c   1.000
_cell.angle_alpha   90.00
_cell.angle_beta   90.00
_cell.angle_gamma   90.00
#
_symmetry.space_group_name_H-M   'P 1'
#
loop_
_entity.id
_entity.type
_entity.pdbx_description
1 polymer ?
#
loop_
_entity_poly.entity_id
_entity_poly.type
_entity_poly.pdbx_seq_one_letter_code
_entity_poly.pdbx_strand_id
1 'polypeptide(L)'
;MNRNFENGSEGTLLRVDDEWRFTSDDGNARQSRNADWSYKNSDNPVQYHSEWLMRSREQDYDYSNFIEFVKAIGTRKFDEESINRMADRDMLCINAAVRGYDADWDTITLNRGKNAYFYRPKGGKWMLIHWDGDRVFGNAGETFLGGLSGIRTYFDKPYIRRHLNYYLTELLTKLTKDSALTEAWMQFETEAVAGTGISMTSSHYRNWFRSRERAAQNFIGSPFRTDFKINTRNSPTTNSDLTLNGTSPSTVYDIRIAGQFAAQCEWTSTTAWTLSGIKLKEGQNDLIVEGVNHEGKIVYSEEFKITKRADSPP
;
A
#
# COMPACT_ATOMS: atom_id res chain seq x y z
N MET A 1 8.03 -22.12 3.49
CA MET A 1 6.67 -21.67 3.06
C MET A 1 5.57 -22.28 3.93
N ASN A 2 5.43 -23.60 4.06
CA ASN A 2 4.36 -24.25 4.86
C ASN A 2 4.31 -23.84 6.34
N ARG A 3 5.42 -23.34 6.91
CA ARG A 3 5.45 -22.86 8.29
C ARG A 3 4.62 -21.57 8.49
N ASN A 4 4.57 -20.73 7.48
CA ASN A 4 3.96 -19.39 7.56
C ASN A 4 2.66 -19.28 6.75
N PHE A 5 2.42 -20.22 5.82
CA PHE A 5 1.25 -20.22 4.94
C PHE A 5 0.74 -21.66 4.83
N GLU A 6 -0.56 -21.84 5.01
CA GLU A 6 -1.21 -23.12 4.73
C GLU A 6 -0.97 -23.50 3.26
N ASN A 7 -0.51 -24.73 3.02
CA ASN A 7 -0.12 -25.22 1.69
C ASN A 7 0.87 -24.29 0.93
N GLY A 8 1.76 -23.61 1.68
CA GLY A 8 2.67 -22.60 1.11
C GLY A 8 3.61 -23.11 0.04
N SER A 9 3.96 -24.43 0.05
CA SER A 9 4.78 -25.05 -0.99
C SER A 9 4.04 -25.25 -2.33
N GLU A 10 2.70 -25.18 -2.33
CA GLU A 10 1.86 -25.28 -3.53
C GLU A 10 1.59 -23.92 -4.19
N GLY A 11 2.04 -22.83 -3.55
CA GLY A 11 1.92 -21.46 -4.06
C GLY A 11 2.95 -21.15 -5.16
N THR A 12 2.78 -20.00 -5.81
CA THR A 12 3.72 -19.45 -6.79
C THR A 12 4.63 -18.45 -6.12
N LEU A 13 5.94 -18.72 -6.12
CA LEU A 13 6.98 -17.81 -5.63
C LEU A 13 7.84 -17.35 -6.79
N LEU A 14 7.87 -16.05 -7.03
CA LEU A 14 8.71 -15.42 -8.03
C LEU A 14 9.75 -14.55 -7.32
N ARG A 15 11.03 -14.74 -7.65
CA ARG A 15 12.07 -13.79 -7.28
C ARG A 15 12.08 -12.68 -8.31
N VAL A 16 12.04 -11.45 -7.83
CA VAL A 16 12.14 -10.26 -8.68
C VAL A 16 13.61 -9.99 -8.97
N ASP A 17 13.96 -9.80 -10.23
CA ASP A 17 15.32 -9.46 -10.62
C ASP A 17 15.34 -8.54 -11.85
N ASP A 18 16.47 -7.85 -12.05
CA ASP A 18 16.72 -7.08 -13.26
C ASP A 18 16.98 -8.05 -14.43
N GLU A 19 16.49 -7.71 -15.61
CA GLU A 19 16.90 -8.42 -16.81
C GLU A 19 18.28 -7.94 -17.25
N TRP A 20 19.25 -8.86 -17.36
CA TRP A 20 20.59 -8.62 -17.85
C TRP A 20 20.79 -9.20 -19.24
N ARG A 21 21.38 -8.43 -20.14
CA ARG A 21 21.75 -8.86 -21.48
C ARG A 21 23.23 -8.57 -21.74
N PHE A 22 23.89 -9.50 -22.41
CA PHE A 22 25.19 -9.23 -23.02
C PHE A 22 24.95 -8.45 -24.31
N THR A 23 25.45 -7.24 -24.38
CA THR A 23 25.18 -6.31 -25.50
C THR A 23 26.38 -6.09 -26.41
N SER A 24 27.52 -6.71 -26.11
CA SER A 24 28.76 -6.56 -26.87
C SER A 24 29.63 -7.80 -26.77
N ASP A 25 30.53 -7.99 -27.75
CA ASP A 25 31.48 -9.10 -27.79
C ASP A 25 32.55 -9.02 -26.68
N ASP A 26 32.58 -7.93 -25.91
CA ASP A 26 33.46 -7.78 -24.75
C ASP A 26 32.98 -8.56 -23.51
N GLY A 27 31.86 -9.27 -23.61
CA GLY A 27 31.30 -10.08 -22.54
C GLY A 27 30.66 -9.29 -21.39
N ASN A 28 30.53 -7.96 -21.48
CA ASN A 28 29.93 -7.14 -20.44
C ASN A 28 28.40 -7.32 -20.44
N ALA A 29 27.86 -7.70 -19.27
CA ALA A 29 26.43 -7.69 -19.04
C ALA A 29 25.96 -6.27 -18.78
N ARG A 30 24.86 -5.88 -19.43
CA ARG A 30 24.20 -4.59 -19.20
C ARG A 30 22.75 -4.81 -18.86
N GLN A 31 22.28 -4.12 -17.84
CA GLN A 31 20.86 -4.13 -17.51
C GLN A 31 20.06 -3.60 -18.70
N SER A 32 19.10 -4.37 -19.19
CA SER A 32 18.26 -3.96 -20.32
C SER A 32 16.95 -3.33 -19.88
N ARG A 33 16.37 -3.77 -18.78
CA ARG A 33 15.15 -3.22 -18.16
C ARG A 33 14.99 -3.75 -16.74
N ASN A 34 14.19 -3.01 -15.96
CA ASN A 34 13.79 -3.43 -14.62
C ASN A 34 12.56 -4.33 -14.69
N ALA A 35 12.43 -5.28 -13.77
CA ALA A 35 11.18 -5.98 -13.54
C ALA A 35 10.09 -4.97 -13.15
N ASP A 36 8.88 -5.17 -13.69
CA ASP A 36 7.75 -4.27 -13.48
C ASP A 36 6.44 -5.06 -13.61
N TRP A 37 5.33 -4.51 -13.10
CA TRP A 37 3.99 -5.10 -13.27
C TRP A 37 3.33 -4.69 -14.59
N SER A 38 4.12 -4.45 -15.60
CA SER A 38 3.62 -4.13 -16.94
C SER A 38 3.28 -5.40 -17.72
N TYR A 39 2.10 -5.41 -18.32
CA TYR A 39 1.73 -6.46 -19.28
C TYR A 39 2.52 -6.31 -20.57
N LYS A 40 3.21 -7.36 -20.99
CA LYS A 40 4.09 -7.36 -22.17
C LYS A 40 3.37 -7.67 -23.48
N ASN A 41 2.05 -7.49 -23.52
CA ASN A 41 1.19 -7.83 -24.66
C ASN A 41 1.33 -9.29 -25.14
N SER A 42 1.65 -10.19 -24.19
CA SER A 42 1.86 -11.60 -24.45
C SER A 42 1.52 -12.43 -23.22
N ASP A 43 0.83 -13.54 -23.45
CA ASP A 43 0.56 -14.55 -22.42
C ASP A 43 1.65 -15.65 -22.42
N ASN A 44 2.74 -15.46 -23.20
CA ASN A 44 3.87 -16.39 -23.22
C ASN A 44 4.79 -16.18 -22.00
N PRO A 45 4.96 -17.17 -21.09
CA PRO A 45 5.81 -17.08 -19.90
C PRO A 45 7.25 -16.66 -20.21
N VAL A 46 7.79 -17.00 -21.36
CA VAL A 46 9.16 -16.66 -21.79
C VAL A 46 9.42 -15.16 -21.76
N GLN A 47 8.36 -14.34 -21.95
CA GLN A 47 8.49 -12.88 -21.90
C GLN A 47 8.70 -12.32 -20.48
N TYR A 48 8.46 -13.15 -19.45
CA TYR A 48 8.47 -12.72 -18.04
C TYR A 48 9.57 -13.37 -17.22
N HIS A 49 10.03 -14.56 -17.58
CA HIS A 49 10.85 -15.39 -16.72
C HIS A 49 12.22 -14.79 -16.35
N SER A 50 12.78 -13.94 -17.20
CA SER A 50 14.10 -13.32 -16.93
C SER A 50 14.05 -12.26 -15.82
N GLU A 51 12.89 -11.62 -15.64
CA GLU A 51 12.65 -10.60 -14.60
C GLU A 51 11.94 -11.19 -13.37
N TRP A 52 11.19 -12.27 -13.58
CA TRP A 52 10.34 -12.91 -12.58
C TRP A 52 10.71 -14.38 -12.46
N LEU A 53 11.85 -14.66 -11.79
CA LEU A 53 12.42 -16.00 -11.68
C LEU A 53 11.55 -16.87 -10.77
N MET A 54 10.97 -17.94 -11.33
CA MET A 54 10.22 -18.90 -10.53
C MET A 54 11.12 -19.61 -9.52
N ARG A 55 10.66 -19.71 -8.27
CA ARG A 55 11.38 -20.30 -7.12
C ARG A 55 10.55 -21.33 -6.37
N SER A 56 9.39 -21.68 -6.91
CA SER A 56 8.57 -22.79 -6.44
C SER A 56 7.99 -23.51 -7.65
N ARG A 57 7.87 -24.82 -7.58
CA ARG A 57 7.27 -25.63 -8.64
C ARG A 57 7.83 -25.28 -10.04
N GLU A 58 9.14 -25.12 -10.12
CA GLU A 58 9.84 -24.66 -11.34
C GLU A 58 9.55 -25.56 -12.56
N GLN A 59 9.31 -26.87 -12.33
CA GLN A 59 8.95 -27.84 -13.36
C GLN A 59 7.60 -27.55 -14.03
N ASP A 60 6.68 -26.87 -13.33
CA ASP A 60 5.35 -26.57 -13.88
C ASP A 60 5.41 -25.35 -14.81
N TYR A 61 6.38 -24.47 -14.61
CA TYR A 61 6.60 -23.24 -15.38
C TYR A 61 5.32 -22.42 -15.58
N ASP A 62 4.45 -22.42 -14.56
CA ASP A 62 3.11 -21.80 -14.62
C ASP A 62 3.14 -20.34 -14.17
N TYR A 63 3.10 -19.42 -15.12
CA TYR A 63 2.99 -17.98 -14.92
C TYR A 63 1.55 -17.44 -15.09
N SER A 64 0.55 -18.29 -15.30
CA SER A 64 -0.82 -17.87 -15.65
C SER A 64 -1.38 -16.84 -14.69
N ASN A 65 -1.29 -17.09 -13.40
CA ASN A 65 -1.77 -16.18 -12.34
C ASN A 65 -1.02 -14.84 -12.30
N PHE A 66 0.28 -14.84 -12.60
CA PHE A 66 1.07 -13.61 -12.66
C PHE A 66 0.72 -12.81 -13.92
N ILE A 67 0.57 -13.48 -15.06
CA ILE A 67 0.16 -12.85 -16.33
C ILE A 67 -1.24 -12.23 -16.19
N GLU A 68 -2.18 -12.93 -15.54
CA GLU A 68 -3.51 -12.39 -15.23
C GLU A 68 -3.43 -11.09 -14.41
N PHE A 69 -2.60 -11.08 -13.36
CA PHE A 69 -2.38 -9.90 -12.51
C PHE A 69 -1.80 -8.72 -13.29
N VAL A 70 -0.70 -8.91 -14.03
CA VAL A 70 -0.09 -7.81 -14.82
C VAL A 70 -0.96 -7.37 -15.99
N LYS A 71 -1.79 -8.25 -16.54
CA LYS A 71 -2.76 -7.93 -17.58
C LYS A 71 -3.89 -7.03 -17.03
N ALA A 72 -4.40 -7.34 -15.83
CA ALA A 72 -5.36 -6.48 -15.15
C ALA A 72 -4.80 -5.08 -14.93
N ILE A 73 -3.56 -4.95 -14.41
CA ILE A 73 -2.88 -3.67 -14.24
C ILE A 73 -2.68 -2.96 -15.57
N GLY A 74 -2.20 -3.65 -16.60
CA GLY A 74 -1.89 -3.10 -17.92
C GLY A 74 -3.08 -2.49 -18.62
N THR A 75 -4.29 -3.00 -18.39
CA THR A 75 -5.53 -2.42 -18.94
C THR A 75 -5.90 -1.08 -18.29
N ARG A 76 -5.35 -0.76 -17.12
CA ARG A 76 -5.70 0.41 -16.29
C ARG A 76 -7.16 0.49 -15.87
N LYS A 77 -7.96 -0.52 -16.16
CA LYS A 77 -9.43 -0.57 -15.93
C LYS A 77 -9.82 -1.45 -14.74
N PHE A 78 -8.85 -1.95 -13.96
CA PHE A 78 -9.17 -2.71 -12.77
C PHE A 78 -9.83 -1.80 -11.72
N ASP A 79 -10.88 -2.31 -11.11
CA ASP A 79 -11.55 -1.74 -9.95
C ASP A 79 -10.98 -2.33 -8.64
N GLU A 80 -11.43 -1.77 -7.53
CA GLU A 80 -10.98 -2.20 -6.21
C GLU A 80 -11.32 -3.66 -5.93
N GLU A 81 -12.51 -4.10 -6.26
CA GLU A 81 -12.95 -5.47 -6.01
C GLU A 81 -12.13 -6.49 -6.80
N SER A 82 -11.94 -6.24 -8.11
CA SER A 82 -11.21 -7.14 -8.99
C SER A 82 -9.75 -7.29 -8.59
N ILE A 83 -9.07 -6.19 -8.22
CA ILE A 83 -7.67 -6.25 -7.83
C ILE A 83 -7.49 -6.84 -6.43
N ASN A 84 -8.42 -6.58 -5.49
CA ASN A 84 -8.38 -7.15 -4.14
C ASN A 84 -8.64 -8.66 -4.11
N ARG A 85 -9.22 -9.24 -5.17
CA ARG A 85 -9.26 -10.70 -5.35
C ARG A 85 -7.89 -11.28 -5.71
N MET A 86 -7.07 -10.54 -6.45
CA MET A 86 -5.76 -11.00 -6.96
C MET A 86 -4.60 -10.64 -6.06
N ALA A 87 -4.63 -9.48 -5.41
CA ALA A 87 -3.53 -8.93 -4.63
C ALA A 87 -3.95 -8.59 -3.20
N ASP A 88 -3.04 -8.84 -2.25
CA ASP A 88 -3.16 -8.37 -0.88
C ASP A 88 -2.71 -6.90 -0.82
N ARG A 89 -3.70 -6.00 -0.93
CA ARG A 89 -3.47 -4.55 -0.96
C ARG A 89 -2.63 -4.08 0.22
N ASP A 90 -2.94 -4.59 1.42
CA ASP A 90 -2.30 -4.11 2.63
C ASP A 90 -0.84 -4.56 2.69
N MET A 91 -0.56 -5.82 2.37
CA MET A 91 0.81 -6.32 2.29
C MET A 91 1.64 -5.60 1.23
N LEU A 92 1.05 -5.26 0.07
CA LEU A 92 1.73 -4.47 -0.96
C LEU A 92 1.98 -3.03 -0.50
N CYS A 93 1.00 -2.40 0.15
CA CYS A 93 1.14 -1.04 0.68
C CYS A 93 2.12 -0.96 1.86
N ILE A 94 2.11 -1.93 2.78
CA ILE A 94 3.08 -2.01 3.88
C ILE A 94 4.51 -2.15 3.33
N ASN A 95 4.72 -3.06 2.38
CA ASN A 95 6.04 -3.24 1.75
C ASN A 95 6.52 -1.92 1.10
N ALA A 96 5.67 -1.29 0.29
CA ALA A 96 6.00 -0.02 -0.36
C ALA A 96 6.23 1.12 0.65
N ALA A 97 5.45 1.18 1.74
CA ALA A 97 5.60 2.19 2.78
C ALA A 97 6.93 2.03 3.52
N VAL A 98 7.28 0.82 3.95
CA VAL A 98 8.53 0.53 4.66
C VAL A 98 9.73 0.80 3.76
N ARG A 99 9.77 0.20 2.57
CA ARG A 99 10.87 0.37 1.60
C ARG A 99 10.99 1.82 1.11
N GLY A 100 9.84 2.50 0.98
CA GLY A 100 9.83 3.93 0.71
C GLY A 100 10.36 4.74 1.88
N TYR A 101 9.97 4.42 3.13
CA TYR A 101 10.39 5.18 4.31
C TYR A 101 11.87 5.04 4.62
N ASP A 102 12.46 3.85 4.49
CA ASP A 102 13.90 3.62 4.71
C ASP A 102 14.79 4.10 3.53
N ALA A 103 14.17 4.68 2.48
CA ALA A 103 14.82 5.19 1.28
C ALA A 103 15.60 4.11 0.51
N ASP A 104 15.09 2.90 0.49
CA ASP A 104 15.67 1.79 -0.25
C ASP A 104 15.45 1.94 -1.76
N TRP A 105 16.34 2.67 -2.40
CA TRP A 105 16.20 2.98 -3.83
C TRP A 105 16.36 1.77 -4.74
N ASP A 106 16.96 0.69 -4.24
CA ASP A 106 17.29 -0.52 -5.01
C ASP A 106 16.20 -1.58 -4.94
N THR A 107 14.94 -1.18 -4.98
CA THR A 107 13.78 -2.07 -4.86
C THR A 107 12.73 -1.82 -5.93
N ILE A 108 11.88 -2.83 -6.15
CA ILE A 108 10.80 -2.81 -7.16
C ILE A 108 9.81 -1.66 -6.96
N THR A 109 9.53 -1.26 -5.72
CA THR A 109 8.59 -0.17 -5.45
C THR A 109 9.19 1.21 -5.65
N LEU A 110 10.52 1.32 -5.83
CA LEU A 110 11.23 2.57 -6.08
C LEU A 110 11.84 2.63 -7.49
N ASN A 111 13.16 2.43 -7.61
CA ASN A 111 13.87 2.74 -8.85
C ASN A 111 14.38 1.51 -9.61
N ARG A 112 14.42 0.36 -8.95
CA ARG A 112 14.98 -0.87 -9.51
C ARG A 112 13.97 -2.00 -9.41
N GLY A 113 13.80 -2.74 -10.49
CA GLY A 113 12.92 -3.91 -10.52
C GLY A 113 13.58 -5.14 -9.91
N LYS A 114 13.98 -5.08 -8.63
CA LYS A 114 14.62 -6.20 -7.93
C LYS A 114 14.39 -6.17 -6.42
N ASN A 115 15.12 -7.00 -5.68
CA ASN A 115 15.19 -7.07 -4.23
C ASN A 115 13.84 -7.32 -3.55
N ALA A 116 13.04 -8.20 -4.15
CA ALA A 116 11.80 -8.69 -3.58
C ALA A 116 11.49 -10.11 -4.04
N TYR A 117 10.66 -10.81 -3.27
CA TYR A 117 9.91 -11.95 -3.75
C TYR A 117 8.45 -11.56 -3.90
N PHE A 118 7.84 -12.02 -4.99
CA PHE A 118 6.42 -11.88 -5.22
C PHE A 118 5.77 -13.25 -5.04
N TYR A 119 4.93 -13.39 -4.04
CA TYR A 119 4.39 -14.67 -3.61
C TYR A 119 2.88 -14.67 -3.62
N ARG A 120 2.30 -15.77 -4.10
CA ARG A 120 0.88 -16.07 -4.04
C ARG A 120 0.68 -17.47 -3.47
N PRO A 121 0.11 -17.62 -2.25
CA PRO A 121 -0.34 -18.92 -1.76
C PRO A 121 -1.33 -19.57 -2.72
N LYS A 122 -1.43 -20.88 -2.72
CA LYS A 122 -2.47 -21.58 -3.50
C LYS A 122 -3.86 -21.04 -3.12
N GLY A 123 -4.62 -20.56 -4.10
CA GLY A 123 -5.94 -19.95 -3.87
C GLY A 123 -5.91 -18.60 -3.14
N GLY A 124 -4.73 -18.07 -2.82
CA GLY A 124 -4.55 -16.81 -2.11
C GLY A 124 -4.28 -15.62 -3.05
N LYS A 125 -3.76 -14.54 -2.46
CA LYS A 125 -3.49 -13.26 -3.11
C LYS A 125 -1.99 -13.00 -3.24
N TRP A 126 -1.61 -12.25 -4.26
CA TRP A 126 -0.24 -11.79 -4.44
C TRP A 126 0.20 -10.84 -3.34
N MET A 127 1.40 -11.06 -2.80
CA MET A 127 2.06 -10.20 -1.81
C MET A 127 3.54 -10.04 -2.12
N LEU A 128 4.14 -8.92 -1.71
CA LEU A 128 5.58 -8.71 -1.73
C LEU A 128 6.20 -9.19 -0.41
N ILE A 129 7.28 -9.96 -0.52
CA ILE A 129 8.13 -10.35 0.60
C ILE A 129 9.44 -9.59 0.46
N HIS A 130 9.83 -8.89 1.51
CA HIS A 130 11.08 -8.13 1.57
C HIS A 130 12.30 -9.04 1.40
N TRP A 131 13.24 -8.60 0.58
CA TRP A 131 14.53 -9.24 0.36
C TRP A 131 15.57 -8.16 0.10
N ASP A 132 16.76 -8.31 0.71
CA ASP A 132 17.93 -7.47 0.50
C ASP A 132 17.67 -5.97 0.74
N GLY A 133 18.07 -5.50 1.91
CA GLY A 133 17.93 -4.10 2.35
C GLY A 133 19.29 -3.41 2.55
N ASP A 134 20.28 -3.69 1.71
CA ASP A 134 21.64 -3.14 1.84
C ASP A 134 21.76 -1.66 1.42
N ARG A 135 20.73 -1.12 0.75
CA ARG A 135 20.69 0.25 0.20
C ARG A 135 19.76 1.20 0.93
N VAL A 136 19.50 0.91 2.21
CA VAL A 136 18.65 1.74 3.09
C VAL A 136 19.43 2.89 3.71
N PHE A 137 18.70 3.86 4.28
CA PHE A 137 19.23 5.04 4.98
C PHE A 137 20.21 5.91 4.19
N GLY A 138 20.14 5.85 2.86
CA GLY A 138 20.95 6.69 1.98
C GLY A 138 20.44 8.14 1.90
N ASN A 139 19.95 8.54 0.74
CA ASN A 139 19.40 9.89 0.53
C ASN A 139 18.04 10.06 1.22
N ALA A 140 17.96 10.86 2.28
CA ALA A 140 16.71 11.15 2.98
C ALA A 140 15.66 11.86 2.10
N GLY A 141 16.06 12.47 0.98
CA GLY A 141 15.18 13.08 -0.02
C GLY A 141 14.66 12.13 -1.10
N GLU A 142 15.04 10.82 -1.04
CA GLU A 142 14.59 9.84 -2.03
C GLU A 142 13.06 9.75 -2.09
N THR A 143 12.53 9.46 -3.27
CA THR A 143 11.07 9.27 -3.45
C THR A 143 10.55 8.10 -2.62
N PHE A 144 9.24 8.07 -2.38
CA PHE A 144 8.56 6.95 -1.69
C PHE A 144 7.95 5.95 -2.66
N LEU A 145 7.92 6.29 -3.92
CA LEU A 145 7.42 5.44 -4.97
C LEU A 145 8.11 5.81 -6.29
N GLY A 146 8.73 4.83 -6.91
CA GLY A 146 9.52 5.02 -8.13
C GLY A 146 8.69 5.21 -9.40
N GLY A 147 9.38 5.23 -10.53
CA GLY A 147 8.82 5.52 -11.84
C GLY A 147 8.43 4.31 -12.69
N LEU A 148 8.53 3.07 -12.18
CA LEU A 148 8.18 1.86 -12.93
C LEU A 148 6.68 1.86 -13.28
N SER A 149 6.36 1.70 -14.56
CA SER A 149 5.03 2.02 -15.12
C SER A 149 3.91 1.18 -14.52
N GLY A 150 4.07 -0.14 -14.42
CA GLY A 150 3.06 -1.04 -13.84
C GLY A 150 2.89 -0.80 -12.34
N ILE A 151 4.00 -0.58 -11.62
CA ILE A 151 3.98 -0.23 -10.19
C ILE A 151 3.21 1.07 -9.99
N ARG A 152 3.50 2.12 -10.77
CA ARG A 152 2.79 3.40 -10.70
C ARG A 152 1.31 3.24 -11.02
N THR A 153 0.98 2.47 -12.06
CA THR A 153 -0.42 2.22 -12.44
C THR A 153 -1.22 1.59 -11.29
N TYR A 154 -0.61 0.71 -10.52
CA TYR A 154 -1.23 0.12 -9.34
C TYR A 154 -1.36 1.14 -8.20
N PHE A 155 -0.25 1.72 -7.73
CA PHE A 155 -0.24 2.58 -6.54
C PHE A 155 -0.85 3.97 -6.76
N ASP A 156 -1.12 4.41 -7.99
CA ASP A 156 -1.79 5.68 -8.28
C ASP A 156 -3.33 5.57 -8.27
N LYS A 157 -3.90 4.36 -8.11
CA LYS A 157 -5.33 4.23 -7.85
C LYS A 157 -5.69 4.87 -6.50
N PRO A 158 -6.76 5.70 -6.43
CA PRO A 158 -7.07 6.47 -5.21
C PRO A 158 -7.18 5.63 -3.95
N TYR A 159 -7.89 4.51 -4.00
CA TYR A 159 -8.07 3.61 -2.86
C TYR A 159 -6.77 2.89 -2.45
N ILE A 160 -5.87 2.56 -3.39
CA ILE A 160 -4.55 1.97 -3.08
C ILE A 160 -3.62 3.04 -2.52
N ARG A 161 -3.55 4.21 -3.17
CA ARG A 161 -2.75 5.34 -2.72
C ARG A 161 -3.18 5.80 -1.31
N ARG A 162 -4.47 5.75 -1.02
CA ARG A 162 -5.00 6.03 0.31
C ARG A 162 -4.40 5.11 1.37
N HIS A 163 -4.35 3.81 1.13
CA HIS A 163 -3.78 2.82 2.06
C HIS A 163 -2.26 2.93 2.16
N LEU A 164 -1.56 3.22 1.06
CA LEU A 164 -0.13 3.55 1.12
C LEU A 164 0.13 4.78 2.01
N ASN A 165 -0.64 5.84 1.87
CA ASN A 165 -0.55 7.03 2.71
C ASN A 165 -0.86 6.73 4.17
N TYR A 166 -1.83 5.85 4.44
CA TYR A 166 -2.16 5.39 5.79
C TYR A 166 -0.93 4.72 6.44
N TYR A 167 -0.32 3.73 5.79
CA TYR A 167 0.84 3.03 6.36
C TYR A 167 2.08 3.92 6.48
N LEU A 168 2.31 4.84 5.56
CA LEU A 168 3.35 5.86 5.73
C LEU A 168 3.08 6.76 6.94
N THR A 169 1.82 7.14 7.18
CA THR A 169 1.45 7.94 8.36
C THR A 169 1.66 7.15 9.65
N GLU A 170 1.32 5.85 9.67
CA GLU A 170 1.62 4.96 10.79
C GLU A 170 3.13 4.92 11.11
N LEU A 171 3.98 4.80 10.09
CA LEU A 171 5.44 4.84 10.27
C LEU A 171 5.90 6.19 10.84
N LEU A 172 5.32 7.31 10.35
CA LEU A 172 5.65 8.65 10.85
C LEU A 172 5.29 8.84 12.33
N THR A 173 4.30 8.13 12.86
CA THR A 173 3.97 8.20 14.30
C THR A 173 4.94 7.39 15.17
N LYS A 174 5.62 6.40 14.59
CA LYS A 174 6.48 5.45 15.30
C LYS A 174 7.97 5.74 15.13
N LEU A 175 8.37 6.23 13.96
CA LEU A 175 9.77 6.40 13.54
C LEU A 175 10.13 7.89 13.37
N THR A 176 9.87 8.70 14.39
CA THR A 176 10.37 10.08 14.44
C THR A 176 11.80 10.12 14.98
N LYS A 177 12.49 11.23 14.73
CA LYS A 177 13.88 11.44 15.21
C LYS A 177 14.07 11.26 16.72
N ASP A 178 13.00 11.45 17.51
CA ASP A 178 13.01 11.39 18.97
C ASP A 178 12.10 10.27 19.53
N SER A 179 11.63 9.33 18.70
CA SER A 179 10.79 8.24 19.17
C SER A 179 11.59 7.21 19.95
N ALA A 180 10.94 6.55 20.92
CA ALA A 180 11.58 5.48 21.69
C ALA A 180 12.08 4.33 20.80
N LEU A 181 11.39 4.06 19.68
CA LEU A 181 11.81 3.02 18.73
C LEU A 181 13.09 3.43 17.99
N THR A 182 13.21 4.70 17.56
CA THR A 182 14.42 5.22 16.93
C THR A 182 15.60 5.23 17.91
N GLU A 183 15.38 5.61 19.17
CA GLU A 183 16.40 5.55 20.21
C GLU A 183 16.88 4.12 20.47
N ALA A 184 15.95 3.17 20.63
CA ALA A 184 16.29 1.77 20.85
C ALA A 184 17.07 1.18 19.66
N TRP A 185 16.70 1.54 18.42
CA TRP A 185 17.42 1.13 17.23
C TRP A 185 18.84 1.72 17.21
N MET A 186 19.02 3.01 17.50
CA MET A 186 20.34 3.63 17.54
C MET A 186 21.23 3.04 18.63
N GLN A 187 20.66 2.71 19.78
CA GLN A 187 21.39 2.03 20.84
C GLN A 187 21.85 0.64 20.39
N PHE A 188 20.96 -0.16 19.80
CA PHE A 188 21.28 -1.49 19.26
C PHE A 188 22.41 -1.42 18.23
N GLU A 189 22.33 -0.50 17.25
CA GLU A 189 23.37 -0.33 16.25
C GLU A 189 24.72 0.10 16.86
N THR A 190 24.69 0.97 17.85
CA THR A 190 25.91 1.39 18.57
C THR A 190 26.56 0.21 19.29
N GLU A 191 25.76 -0.63 19.95
CA GLU A 191 26.24 -1.84 20.62
C GLU A 191 26.77 -2.88 19.62
N ALA A 192 26.07 -3.06 18.48
CA ALA A 192 26.46 -4.02 17.44
C ALA A 192 27.82 -3.71 16.80
N VAL A 193 28.20 -2.43 16.68
CA VAL A 193 29.49 -2.03 16.12
C VAL A 193 30.59 -1.84 17.20
N ALA A 194 30.26 -2.00 18.48
CA ALA A 194 31.23 -1.80 19.56
C ALA A 194 32.44 -2.75 19.42
N GLY A 195 33.65 -2.19 19.48
CA GLY A 195 34.89 -2.95 19.34
C GLY A 195 35.28 -3.31 17.89
N THR A 196 34.48 -2.97 16.87
CA THR A 196 34.79 -3.28 15.45
C THR A 196 35.69 -2.24 14.82
N GLY A 197 35.92 -1.08 15.44
CA GLY A 197 36.56 0.08 14.84
C GLY A 197 35.64 0.92 13.94
N ILE A 198 34.38 0.51 13.78
CA ILE A 198 33.34 1.27 13.10
C ILE A 198 32.71 2.25 14.09
N SER A 199 32.48 3.49 13.66
CA SER A 199 31.83 4.52 14.47
C SER A 199 30.43 4.79 13.97
N MET A 200 29.42 4.60 14.82
CA MET A 200 28.07 5.04 14.53
C MET A 200 27.89 6.50 14.98
N THR A 201 27.40 7.33 14.08
CA THR A 201 27.14 8.75 14.36
C THR A 201 25.63 8.98 14.56
N SER A 202 25.17 8.90 15.80
CA SER A 202 23.74 9.05 16.14
C SER A 202 23.14 10.39 15.67
N SER A 203 23.92 11.48 15.67
CA SER A 203 23.46 12.77 15.12
C SER A 203 23.19 12.72 13.62
N HIS A 204 23.93 11.93 12.85
CA HIS A 204 23.68 11.72 11.41
C HIS A 204 22.31 11.05 11.22
N TYR A 205 22.03 9.99 11.92
CA TYR A 205 20.75 9.27 11.80
C TYR A 205 19.57 10.10 12.30
N ARG A 206 19.70 10.87 13.41
CA ARG A 206 18.64 11.80 13.83
C ARG A 206 18.32 12.84 12.79
N ASN A 207 19.33 13.38 12.10
CA ASN A 207 19.15 14.33 11.01
C ASN A 207 18.50 13.65 9.79
N TRP A 208 18.87 12.40 9.52
CA TRP A 208 18.26 11.61 8.48
C TRP A 208 16.77 11.40 8.75
N PHE A 209 16.38 10.91 9.94
CA PHE A 209 14.97 10.72 10.32
C PHE A 209 14.18 12.02 10.24
N ARG A 210 14.74 13.15 10.72
CA ARG A 210 14.09 14.48 10.59
C ARG A 210 13.82 14.86 9.14
N SER A 211 14.77 14.61 8.27
CA SER A 211 14.66 14.93 6.85
C SER A 211 13.67 13.98 6.16
N ARG A 212 13.69 12.71 6.53
CA ARG A 212 12.80 11.69 5.98
C ARG A 212 11.35 11.91 6.40
N GLU A 213 11.13 12.31 7.65
CA GLU A 213 9.81 12.71 8.15
C GLU A 213 9.22 13.83 7.29
N ARG A 214 9.97 14.90 7.02
CA ARG A 214 9.52 15.99 6.14
C ARG A 214 9.23 15.52 4.72
N ALA A 215 10.09 14.67 4.17
CA ALA A 215 9.89 14.12 2.83
C ALA A 215 8.63 13.27 2.76
N ALA A 216 8.35 12.45 3.78
CA ALA A 216 7.15 11.63 3.86
C ALA A 216 5.87 12.48 3.98
N GLN A 217 5.87 13.51 4.85
CA GLN A 217 4.76 14.45 4.97
C GLN A 217 4.47 15.18 3.65
N ASN A 218 5.52 15.56 2.91
CA ASN A 218 5.37 16.19 1.60
C ASN A 218 4.84 15.20 0.54
N PHE A 219 5.28 13.94 0.56
CA PHE A 219 4.79 12.90 -0.35
C PHE A 219 3.32 12.56 -0.10
N ILE A 220 2.89 12.42 1.16
CA ILE A 220 1.49 12.22 1.54
C ILE A 220 0.67 13.45 1.13
N GLY A 221 1.19 14.65 1.40
CA GLY A 221 0.58 15.92 1.00
C GLY A 221 -0.69 16.25 1.77
N SER A 222 -1.76 16.64 1.04
CA SER A 222 -3.04 17.03 1.64
C SER A 222 -3.67 15.97 2.57
N PRO A 223 -3.61 14.65 2.30
CA PRO A 223 -4.14 13.64 3.22
C PRO A 223 -3.57 13.69 4.64
N PHE A 224 -2.35 14.17 4.80
CA PHE A 224 -1.75 14.33 6.12
C PHE A 224 -2.38 15.44 6.97
N ARG A 225 -3.02 16.44 6.32
CA ARG A 225 -3.55 17.68 6.95
C ARG A 225 -5.06 17.82 6.81
N THR A 226 -5.73 16.89 6.15
CA THR A 226 -7.18 16.93 5.93
C THR A 226 -7.91 16.59 7.23
N ASP A 227 -9.00 17.31 7.51
CA ASP A 227 -9.86 17.00 8.65
C ASP A 227 -10.80 15.82 8.33
N PHE A 228 -11.17 15.10 9.39
CA PHE A 228 -12.28 14.15 9.33
C PHE A 228 -13.59 14.93 9.35
N LYS A 229 -14.38 14.83 8.27
CA LYS A 229 -15.58 15.66 8.11
C LYS A 229 -16.61 15.03 7.19
N ILE A 230 -17.90 15.14 7.59
CA ILE A 230 -19.06 14.83 6.74
C ILE A 230 -19.39 16.07 5.92
N ASN A 231 -19.43 15.95 4.58
CA ASN A 231 -19.74 17.04 3.66
C ASN A 231 -21.18 17.00 3.14
N THR A 232 -21.90 15.90 3.40
CA THR A 232 -23.30 15.74 3.02
C THR A 232 -24.17 16.74 3.80
N ARG A 233 -25.08 17.42 3.10
CA ARG A 233 -26.04 18.35 3.73
C ARG A 233 -27.10 17.57 4.50
N ASN A 234 -27.42 18.07 5.68
CA ASN A 234 -28.50 17.54 6.52
C ASN A 234 -29.86 18.08 6.04
N SER A 235 -30.43 17.45 5.02
CA SER A 235 -31.75 17.80 4.49
C SER A 235 -32.70 16.62 4.62
N PRO A 236 -33.96 16.83 5.04
CA PRO A 236 -34.94 15.75 5.10
C PRO A 236 -35.08 15.01 3.77
N THR A 237 -35.25 13.70 3.82
CA THR A 237 -35.40 12.82 2.64
C THR A 237 -36.59 11.89 2.79
N THR A 238 -37.14 11.40 1.68
CA THR A 238 -38.10 10.31 1.63
C THR A 238 -37.41 8.96 1.36
N ASN A 239 -36.13 8.98 0.95
CA ASN A 239 -35.37 7.78 0.63
C ASN A 239 -35.13 6.91 1.87
N SER A 240 -35.24 5.61 1.74
CA SER A 240 -34.90 4.63 2.76
C SER A 240 -33.40 4.35 2.84
N ASP A 241 -32.66 4.69 1.79
CA ASP A 241 -31.20 4.57 1.71
C ASP A 241 -30.55 5.94 1.66
N LEU A 242 -29.49 6.09 2.45
CA LEU A 242 -28.68 7.30 2.50
C LEU A 242 -27.26 7.00 1.99
N THR A 243 -26.72 7.95 1.28
CA THR A 243 -25.30 8.01 0.95
C THR A 243 -24.69 9.27 1.55
N LEU A 244 -23.62 9.10 2.32
CA LEU A 244 -22.84 10.19 2.88
C LEU A 244 -21.54 10.37 2.10
N ASN A 245 -21.09 11.63 2.03
CA ASN A 245 -19.78 11.98 1.47
C ASN A 245 -19.00 12.79 2.51
N GLY A 246 -17.70 12.62 2.50
CA GLY A 246 -16.87 13.36 3.41
C GLY A 246 -15.40 13.36 3.03
N THR A 247 -14.60 13.90 3.95
CA THR A 247 -13.14 13.89 3.87
C THR A 247 -12.53 13.26 5.11
N SER A 248 -11.30 12.79 5.00
CA SER A 248 -10.62 12.12 6.10
C SER A 248 -9.10 12.25 5.99
N PRO A 249 -8.39 12.41 7.13
CA PRO A 249 -6.94 12.40 7.17
C PRO A 249 -6.35 10.99 6.92
N SER A 250 -5.06 10.93 6.58
CA SER A 250 -4.37 9.66 6.32
C SER A 250 -4.22 8.73 7.54
N THR A 251 -4.56 9.20 8.75
CA THR A 251 -4.62 8.40 9.98
C THR A 251 -5.84 7.47 10.07
N VAL A 252 -6.82 7.63 9.19
CA VAL A 252 -8.01 6.76 9.11
C VAL A 252 -7.76 5.68 8.07
N TYR A 253 -8.01 4.43 8.42
CA TYR A 253 -7.92 3.29 7.50
C TYR A 253 -9.23 3.08 6.74
N ASP A 254 -10.36 3.06 7.47
CA ASP A 254 -11.68 2.83 6.90
C ASP A 254 -12.75 3.67 7.62
N ILE A 255 -13.94 3.79 7.02
CA ILE A 255 -15.07 4.55 7.54
C ILE A 255 -16.30 3.66 7.61
N ARG A 256 -17.02 3.74 8.73
CA ARG A 256 -18.23 2.97 8.97
C ARG A 256 -19.32 3.76 9.69
N ILE A 257 -20.52 3.25 9.72
CA ILE A 257 -21.61 3.70 10.59
C ILE A 257 -21.68 2.79 11.82
N ALA A 258 -21.71 3.37 13.00
CA ALA A 258 -21.91 2.63 14.24
C ALA A 258 -23.22 1.81 14.17
N GLY A 259 -23.11 0.50 14.38
CA GLY A 259 -24.26 -0.41 14.35
C GLY A 259 -24.83 -0.75 12.97
N GLN A 260 -24.25 -0.26 11.85
CA GLN A 260 -24.69 -0.60 10.49
C GLN A 260 -23.53 -1.17 9.67
N PHE A 261 -23.28 -2.47 9.77
CA PHE A 261 -22.16 -3.16 9.13
C PHE A 261 -22.31 -3.38 7.61
N ALA A 262 -23.52 -3.14 7.06
CA ALA A 262 -23.77 -3.27 5.62
C ALA A 262 -23.39 -2.01 4.83
N ALA A 263 -23.11 -0.89 5.49
CA ALA A 263 -22.63 0.32 4.83
C ALA A 263 -21.22 0.10 4.27
N GLN A 264 -21.00 0.55 3.04
CA GLN A 264 -19.74 0.34 2.31
C GLN A 264 -19.06 1.68 2.05
N CYS A 265 -17.78 1.77 2.43
CA CYS A 265 -16.94 2.92 2.15
C CYS A 265 -16.19 2.74 0.83
N GLU A 266 -16.27 3.74 -0.04
CA GLU A 266 -15.48 3.85 -1.26
C GLU A 266 -14.61 5.11 -1.18
N TRP A 267 -13.30 4.97 -1.43
CA TRP A 267 -12.38 6.10 -1.51
C TRP A 267 -12.35 6.66 -2.94
N THR A 268 -13.00 7.79 -3.14
CA THR A 268 -13.06 8.48 -4.44
C THR A 268 -11.80 9.30 -4.74
N SER A 269 -11.04 9.63 -3.70
CA SER A 269 -9.69 10.21 -3.78
C SER A 269 -8.84 9.76 -2.58
N THR A 270 -7.64 10.29 -2.43
CA THR A 270 -6.79 10.03 -1.24
C THR A 270 -7.33 10.64 0.06
N THR A 271 -8.35 11.52 -0.03
CA THR A 271 -8.98 12.17 1.13
C THR A 271 -10.48 12.05 1.14
N ALA A 272 -11.12 11.98 -0.02
CA ALA A 272 -12.57 11.96 -0.14
C ALA A 272 -13.10 10.53 -0.13
N TRP A 273 -14.21 10.35 0.59
CA TRP A 273 -14.91 9.08 0.71
C TRP A 273 -16.40 9.24 0.43
N THR A 274 -17.01 8.14 0.02
CA THR A 274 -18.46 7.94 -0.09
C THR A 274 -18.84 6.72 0.72
N LEU A 275 -19.86 6.84 1.57
CA LEU A 275 -20.37 5.77 2.40
C LEU A 275 -21.81 5.50 1.98
N SER A 276 -22.08 4.36 1.39
CA SER A 276 -23.37 3.98 0.83
C SER A 276 -24.00 2.81 1.60
N GLY A 277 -25.28 2.53 1.33
CA GLY A 277 -26.02 1.43 1.96
C GLY A 277 -26.50 1.71 3.38
N ILE A 278 -26.50 2.97 3.81
CA ILE A 278 -26.99 3.38 5.13
C ILE A 278 -28.51 3.33 5.13
N LYS A 279 -29.10 2.54 6.03
CA LYS A 279 -30.57 2.41 6.13
C LYS A 279 -31.15 3.42 7.10
N LEU A 280 -32.20 4.12 6.66
CA LEU A 280 -32.93 5.09 7.46
C LEU A 280 -34.28 4.52 7.93
N LYS A 281 -34.62 4.77 9.20
CA LYS A 281 -35.96 4.57 9.76
C LYS A 281 -36.79 5.84 9.58
N GLU A 282 -38.12 5.72 9.57
CA GLU A 282 -39.00 6.89 9.56
C GLU A 282 -38.76 7.75 10.80
N GLY A 283 -38.87 9.08 10.61
CA GLY A 283 -38.54 10.06 11.63
C GLY A 283 -37.06 10.42 11.68
N GLN A 284 -36.62 10.86 12.83
CA GLN A 284 -35.25 11.29 13.08
C GLN A 284 -34.29 10.10 13.15
N ASN A 285 -33.18 10.20 12.47
CA ASN A 285 -32.05 9.26 12.51
C ASN A 285 -30.80 10.01 13.01
N ASP A 286 -30.25 9.57 14.12
CA ASP A 286 -29.00 10.04 14.69
C ASP A 286 -27.92 9.00 14.34
N LEU A 287 -27.09 9.31 13.35
CA LEU A 287 -26.03 8.45 12.83
C LEU A 287 -24.68 8.85 13.41
N ILE A 288 -23.84 7.89 13.74
CA ILE A 288 -22.46 8.13 14.15
C ILE A 288 -21.56 7.56 13.05
N VAL A 289 -20.84 8.45 12.38
CA VAL A 289 -19.83 8.08 11.39
C VAL A 289 -18.48 7.95 12.09
N GLU A 290 -17.89 6.77 12.01
CA GLU A 290 -16.64 6.42 12.67
C GLU A 290 -15.52 6.26 11.64
N GLY A 291 -14.41 6.98 11.85
CA GLY A 291 -13.14 6.67 11.21
C GLY A 291 -12.33 5.71 12.07
N VAL A 292 -11.89 4.59 11.49
CA VAL A 292 -11.19 3.54 12.22
C VAL A 292 -9.78 3.31 11.68
N ASN A 293 -8.88 2.80 12.53
CA ASN A 293 -7.58 2.30 12.11
C ASN A 293 -7.70 0.85 11.56
N HIS A 294 -6.59 0.27 11.08
CA HIS A 294 -6.58 -1.08 10.52
C HIS A 294 -6.96 -2.19 11.51
N GLU A 295 -6.85 -1.93 12.83
CA GLU A 295 -7.29 -2.84 13.89
C GLU A 295 -8.79 -2.68 14.20
N GLY A 296 -9.50 -1.77 13.53
CA GLY A 296 -10.91 -1.45 13.77
C GLY A 296 -11.15 -0.53 14.97
N LYS A 297 -10.10 0.03 15.58
CA LYS A 297 -10.20 0.99 16.68
C LYS A 297 -10.65 2.35 16.15
N ILE A 298 -11.62 2.97 16.81
CA ILE A 298 -12.12 4.31 16.47
C ILE A 298 -11.03 5.34 16.72
N VAL A 299 -10.71 6.14 15.71
CA VAL A 299 -9.76 7.27 15.78
C VAL A 299 -10.45 8.62 15.58
N TYR A 300 -11.61 8.62 14.91
CA TYR A 300 -12.48 9.79 14.75
C TYR A 300 -13.94 9.38 14.84
N SER A 301 -14.79 10.31 15.24
CA SER A 301 -16.24 10.12 15.29
C SER A 301 -16.93 11.44 15.02
N GLU A 302 -17.97 11.44 14.19
CA GLU A 302 -18.80 12.61 13.87
C GLU A 302 -20.28 12.20 13.83
N GLU A 303 -21.14 13.01 14.45
CA GLU A 303 -22.60 12.82 14.44
C GLU A 303 -23.20 13.39 13.16
N PHE A 304 -24.15 12.68 12.57
CA PHE A 304 -24.96 13.14 11.45
C PHE A 304 -26.44 12.86 11.73
N LYS A 305 -27.25 13.94 11.76
CA LYS A 305 -28.70 13.86 12.03
C LYS A 305 -29.49 14.10 10.76
N ILE A 306 -30.42 13.22 10.45
CA ILE A 306 -31.29 13.35 9.26
C ILE A 306 -32.69 12.85 9.57
N THR A 307 -33.71 13.51 9.01
CA THR A 307 -35.09 13.10 9.11
C THR A 307 -35.55 12.41 7.83
N LYS A 308 -36.02 11.15 7.94
CA LYS A 308 -36.76 10.48 6.87
C LYS A 308 -38.24 10.84 7.03
N ARG A 309 -38.80 11.46 6.01
CA ARG A 309 -40.25 11.75 5.95
C ARG A 309 -40.98 10.49 5.46
N ALA A 310 -42.21 10.28 5.95
CA ALA A 310 -43.10 9.30 5.35
C ALA A 310 -43.35 9.63 3.87
N ASP A 311 -43.47 8.61 3.05
CA ASP A 311 -43.92 8.80 1.66
C ASP A 311 -45.29 9.47 1.70
N SER A 312 -45.46 10.56 0.95
CA SER A 312 -46.79 11.17 0.81
C SER A 312 -47.74 10.08 0.23
N PRO A 313 -48.91 9.86 0.80
CA PRO A 313 -49.88 8.97 0.17
C PRO A 313 -50.16 9.43 -1.24
N PRO A 314 -50.37 8.53 -2.21
CA PRO A 314 -50.63 8.82 -3.62
C PRO A 314 -51.84 9.71 -3.84
#